data_2c8fb1cb9c1551b957c5c8b8e8b0cc24
#
_entry.id   2c8fb1cb9c1551b957c5c8b8e8b0cc24
#
_cell.length_a   1.000
_cell.length_b   1.000
_cell.length_c   1.000
_cell.angle_alpha   90.00
_cell.angle_beta   90.00
_cell.angle_gamma   90.00
#
_symmetry.space_group_name_H-M   'P 1'
#
loop_
_entity.id
_entity.type
_entity.pdbx_description
1 polymer ?
#
loop_
_entity_poly.entity_id
_entity_poly.type
_entity_poly.pdbx_seq_one_letter_code
_entity_poly.pdbx_strand_id
1 'polypeptide(L)'
;MIGRRYGLFLLGFAALIGAMALAEQEGLPRTWIGAVFLLVTVALYAGIGFLCRTSDEAEYFVAGRQVPAMYNGLATAADWMSAASFIGTAGVLYLQGFAGLAYILGWTGGYVLLAVLLAPYLRRFGQYTVP
;
A
#
# COMPACT_ATOMS: atom_id res chain seq x y z
N MET A 1 -0.48 1.38 -22.55
CA MET A 1 -0.45 2.70 -21.87
C MET A 1 -0.10 2.62 -20.39
N ILE A 2 -0.51 1.62 -19.67
CA ILE A 2 -0.28 1.44 -18.22
C ILE A 2 1.21 1.32 -17.89
N GLY A 3 1.98 0.48 -18.60
CA GLY A 3 3.41 0.28 -18.32
C GLY A 3 4.28 1.55 -18.43
N ARG A 4 3.93 2.48 -19.32
CA ARG A 4 4.65 3.76 -19.47
C ARG A 4 4.45 4.67 -18.26
N ARG A 5 3.27 4.69 -17.65
CA ARG A 5 2.98 5.49 -16.44
C ARG A 5 3.71 4.95 -15.23
N TYR A 6 3.75 3.61 -15.08
CA TYR A 6 4.55 2.97 -14.03
C TYR A 6 6.04 3.21 -14.22
N GLY A 7 6.54 3.10 -15.44
CA GLY A 7 7.95 3.40 -15.73
C GLY A 7 8.33 4.84 -15.36
N LEU A 8 7.50 5.81 -15.69
CA LEU A 8 7.72 7.21 -15.32
C LEU A 8 7.68 7.42 -13.80
N PHE A 9 6.76 6.76 -13.10
CA PHE A 9 6.70 6.81 -11.63
C PHE A 9 7.96 6.24 -11.00
N LEU A 10 8.39 5.05 -11.42
CA LEU A 10 9.60 4.41 -10.91
C LEU A 10 10.86 5.23 -11.19
N LEU A 11 10.98 5.82 -12.39
CA LEU A 11 12.09 6.69 -12.75
C LEU A 11 12.09 7.96 -11.91
N GLY A 12 10.93 8.58 -11.72
CA GLY A 12 10.81 9.78 -10.86
C GLY A 12 11.18 9.48 -9.41
N PHE A 13 10.74 8.34 -8.89
CA PHE A 13 11.07 7.92 -7.53
C PHE A 13 12.56 7.58 -7.38
N ALA A 14 13.16 6.88 -8.34
CA ALA A 14 14.59 6.60 -8.35
C ALA A 14 15.41 7.88 -8.46
N ALA A 15 14.98 8.85 -9.28
CA ALA A 15 15.62 10.15 -9.39
C ALA A 15 15.54 10.94 -8.08
N LEU A 16 14.40 10.90 -7.37
CA LEU A 16 14.26 11.52 -6.05
C LEU A 16 15.23 10.90 -5.04
N ILE A 17 15.31 9.57 -4.98
CA ILE A 17 16.25 8.87 -4.09
C ILE A 17 17.69 9.26 -4.43
N GLY A 18 18.05 9.26 -5.70
CA GLY A 18 19.40 9.65 -6.15
C GLY A 18 19.74 11.09 -5.79
N ALA A 19 18.81 12.02 -6.01
CA ALA A 19 18.99 13.43 -5.64
C ALA A 19 19.17 13.61 -4.14
N MET A 20 18.39 12.90 -3.31
CA MET A 20 18.54 12.98 -1.84
C MET A 20 19.83 12.35 -1.35
N ALA A 21 20.30 11.26 -1.99
CA ALA A 21 21.59 10.64 -1.67
C ALA A 21 22.77 11.58 -2.01
N LEU A 22 22.70 12.29 -3.13
CA LEU A 22 23.69 13.32 -3.46
C LEU A 22 23.65 14.49 -2.49
N ALA A 23 22.46 14.96 -2.14
CA ALA A 23 22.29 16.04 -1.17
C ALA A 23 22.82 15.66 0.24
N GLU A 24 22.71 14.39 0.64
CA GLU A 24 23.32 13.89 1.89
C GLU A 24 24.85 13.98 1.83
N GLN A 25 25.47 13.66 0.67
CA GLN A 25 26.91 13.78 0.47
C GLN A 25 27.40 15.24 0.51
N GLU A 26 26.57 16.17 0.04
CA GLU A 26 26.84 17.63 0.12
C GLU A 26 26.61 18.21 1.54
N GLY A 27 26.23 17.36 2.50
CA GLY A 27 26.07 17.75 3.91
C GLY A 27 24.67 18.20 4.31
N LEU A 28 23.64 17.90 3.52
CA LEU A 28 22.26 18.20 3.91
C LEU A 28 21.87 17.38 5.15
N PRO A 29 21.35 18.00 6.22
CA PRO A 29 20.94 17.28 7.42
C PRO A 29 19.84 16.26 7.12
N ARG A 30 19.94 15.07 7.72
CA ARG A 30 18.96 13.97 7.55
C ARG A 30 17.53 14.36 7.86
N THR A 31 17.34 15.31 8.75
CA THR A 31 16.01 15.87 9.08
C THR A 31 15.33 16.48 7.86
N TRP A 32 16.09 17.22 7.03
CA TRP A 32 15.55 17.81 5.80
C TRP A 32 15.26 16.76 4.73
N ILE A 33 16.11 15.74 4.62
CA ILE A 33 15.89 14.61 3.72
C ILE A 33 14.56 13.92 4.08
N GLY A 34 14.37 13.62 5.39
CA GLY A 34 13.11 13.05 5.89
C GLY A 34 11.89 13.94 5.61
N ALA A 35 12.04 15.26 5.82
CA ALA A 35 10.97 16.22 5.55
C ALA A 35 10.60 16.27 4.05
N VAL A 36 11.58 16.22 3.15
CA VAL A 36 11.32 16.18 1.69
C VAL A 36 10.57 14.91 1.30
N PHE A 37 11.00 13.72 1.77
CA PHE A 37 10.29 12.48 1.51
C PHE A 37 8.86 12.51 2.03
N LEU A 38 8.64 13.03 3.24
CA LEU A 38 7.31 13.18 3.83
C LEU A 38 6.44 14.09 2.98
N LEU A 39 6.93 15.28 2.64
CA LEU A 39 6.19 16.26 1.84
C LEU A 39 5.85 15.74 0.44
N VAL A 40 6.81 15.10 -0.24
CA VAL A 40 6.58 14.51 -1.57
C VAL A 40 5.53 13.41 -1.49
N THR A 41 5.60 12.54 -0.47
CA THR A 41 4.64 11.46 -0.27
C THR A 41 3.23 12.01 -0.01
N VAL A 42 3.11 12.98 0.91
CA VAL A 42 1.82 13.63 1.21
C VAL A 42 1.26 14.34 -0.01
N ALA A 43 2.09 15.10 -0.75
CA ALA A 43 1.66 15.80 -1.95
C ALA A 43 1.18 14.83 -3.05
N LEU A 44 1.87 13.70 -3.20
CA LEU A 44 1.52 12.66 -4.16
C LEU A 44 0.16 12.03 -3.81
N TYR A 45 -0.05 11.63 -2.56
CA TYR A 45 -1.33 11.06 -2.12
C TYR A 45 -2.48 12.07 -2.18
N ALA A 46 -2.24 13.32 -1.75
CA ALA A 46 -3.22 14.39 -1.86
C ALA A 46 -3.58 14.67 -3.31
N GLY A 47 -2.59 14.70 -4.21
CA GLY A 47 -2.79 14.86 -5.65
C GLY A 47 -3.61 13.73 -6.25
N ILE A 48 -3.31 12.47 -5.92
CA ILE A 48 -4.11 11.32 -6.36
C ILE A 48 -5.54 11.43 -5.84
N GLY A 49 -5.72 11.72 -4.54
CA GLY A 49 -7.05 11.88 -3.95
C GLY A 49 -7.87 12.99 -4.61
N PHE A 50 -7.23 14.11 -4.95
CA PHE A 50 -7.88 15.20 -5.66
C PHE A 50 -8.29 14.82 -7.10
N LEU A 51 -7.43 14.11 -7.81
CA LEU A 51 -7.69 13.66 -9.18
C LEU A 51 -8.74 12.56 -9.25
N CYS A 52 -8.81 11.70 -8.24
CA CYS A 52 -9.75 10.58 -8.17
C CYS A 52 -11.05 10.92 -7.45
N ARG A 53 -11.27 12.20 -7.09
CA ARG A 53 -12.52 12.56 -6.42
C ARG A 53 -13.70 12.40 -7.38
N THR A 54 -14.76 11.79 -6.88
CA THR A 54 -16.00 11.56 -7.62
C THR A 54 -17.21 11.89 -6.75
N SER A 55 -18.35 12.20 -7.38
CA SER A 55 -19.65 12.36 -6.71
C SER A 55 -20.54 11.13 -6.88
N ASP A 56 -20.09 10.13 -7.61
CA ASP A 56 -20.81 8.87 -7.81
C ASP A 56 -20.50 7.89 -6.68
N GLU A 57 -21.55 7.38 -6.03
CA GLU A 57 -21.39 6.45 -4.90
C GLU A 57 -20.73 5.15 -5.30
N ALA A 58 -21.06 4.61 -6.48
CA ALA A 58 -20.48 3.35 -6.94
C ALA A 58 -19.00 3.50 -7.29
N GLU A 59 -18.59 4.65 -7.85
CA GLU A 59 -17.18 4.95 -8.06
C GLU A 59 -16.43 5.14 -6.75
N TYR A 60 -17.04 5.84 -5.78
CA TYR A 60 -16.41 6.14 -4.50
C TYR A 60 -16.16 4.86 -3.68
N PHE A 61 -17.15 4.01 -3.50
CA PHE A 61 -17.04 2.84 -2.62
C PHE A 61 -16.42 1.62 -3.29
N VAL A 62 -16.65 1.40 -4.57
CA VAL A 62 -16.26 0.16 -5.25
C VAL A 62 -15.56 0.39 -6.60
N ALA A 63 -15.10 1.62 -6.86
CA ALA A 63 -14.43 2.01 -8.11
C ALA A 63 -15.19 1.54 -9.37
N GLY A 64 -16.54 1.67 -9.35
CA GLY A 64 -17.42 1.20 -10.42
C GLY A 64 -17.34 -0.31 -10.67
N ARG A 65 -16.72 -1.09 -9.80
CA ARG A 65 -16.44 -2.55 -9.95
C ARG A 65 -15.60 -2.88 -11.20
N GLN A 66 -14.79 -1.93 -11.67
CA GLN A 66 -14.00 -2.07 -12.89
C GLN A 66 -12.50 -2.32 -12.64
N VAL A 67 -12.09 -2.41 -11.37
CA VAL A 67 -10.69 -2.65 -11.01
C VAL A 67 -10.31 -4.09 -11.37
N PRO A 68 -9.28 -4.30 -12.21
CA PRO A 68 -8.78 -5.64 -12.51
C PRO A 68 -8.30 -6.35 -11.23
N ALA A 69 -8.51 -7.67 -11.17
CA ALA A 69 -8.19 -8.48 -9.98
C ALA A 69 -6.76 -8.31 -9.48
N MET A 70 -5.79 -8.18 -10.39
CA MET A 70 -4.39 -7.96 -10.06
C MET A 70 -4.18 -6.65 -9.29
N TYR A 71 -4.77 -5.55 -9.75
CA TYR A 71 -4.64 -4.25 -9.08
C TYR A 71 -5.38 -4.21 -7.75
N ASN A 72 -6.54 -4.86 -7.67
CA ASN A 72 -7.27 -4.99 -6.41
C ASN A 72 -6.46 -5.80 -5.38
N GLY A 73 -5.80 -6.88 -5.81
CA GLY A 73 -4.90 -7.65 -4.96
C GLY A 73 -3.69 -6.85 -4.48
N LEU A 74 -3.08 -6.06 -5.37
CA LEU A 74 -1.96 -5.17 -5.01
C LEU A 74 -2.38 -4.06 -4.04
N ALA A 75 -3.56 -3.47 -4.22
CA ALA A 75 -4.11 -2.46 -3.31
C ALA A 75 -4.37 -3.07 -1.93
N THR A 76 -5.00 -4.25 -1.86
CA THR A 76 -5.22 -4.97 -0.60
C THR A 76 -3.90 -5.32 0.09
N ALA A 77 -2.89 -5.76 -0.66
CA ALA A 77 -1.57 -6.04 -0.11
C ALA A 77 -0.89 -4.78 0.42
N ALA A 78 -1.03 -3.63 -0.28
CA ALA A 78 -0.47 -2.35 0.15
C ALA A 78 -1.13 -1.84 1.44
N ASP A 79 -2.45 -1.98 1.57
CA ASP A 79 -3.20 -1.64 2.79
C ASP A 79 -2.70 -2.44 4.00
N TRP A 80 -2.29 -3.66 3.76
CA TRP A 80 -1.81 -4.56 4.80
C TRP A 80 -0.37 -4.29 5.23
N MET A 81 0.44 -3.70 4.36
CA MET A 81 1.83 -3.33 4.61
C MET A 81 1.93 -2.09 5.49
N SER A 82 1.81 -2.27 6.79
CA SER A 82 2.05 -1.22 7.78
C SER A 82 3.40 -1.38 8.49
N ALA A 83 3.84 -0.35 9.18
CA ALA A 83 5.03 -0.45 10.06
C ALA A 83 4.85 -1.54 11.12
N ALA A 84 3.64 -1.73 11.65
CA ALA A 84 3.36 -2.76 12.64
C ALA A 84 3.44 -4.17 12.04
N SER A 85 2.88 -4.40 10.85
CA SER A 85 2.91 -5.72 10.22
C SER A 85 4.29 -6.07 9.64
N PHE A 86 5.05 -5.10 9.16
CA PHE A 86 6.34 -5.34 8.53
C PHE A 86 7.49 -5.28 9.54
N ILE A 87 7.68 -4.13 10.19
CA ILE A 87 8.79 -3.91 11.13
C ILE A 87 8.50 -4.63 12.45
N GLY A 88 7.27 -4.54 12.97
CA GLY A 88 6.88 -5.19 14.21
C GLY A 88 6.98 -6.72 14.12
N THR A 89 6.50 -7.32 13.03
CA THR A 89 6.61 -8.77 12.81
C THR A 89 8.06 -9.22 12.64
N ALA A 90 8.88 -8.43 11.93
CA ALA A 90 10.31 -8.70 11.84
C ALA A 90 10.99 -8.68 13.22
N GLY A 91 10.62 -7.72 14.07
CA GLY A 91 11.08 -7.66 15.45
C GLY A 91 10.65 -8.87 16.29
N VAL A 92 9.40 -9.31 16.17
CA VAL A 92 8.90 -10.52 16.83
C VAL A 92 9.67 -11.76 16.38
N LEU A 93 9.91 -11.91 15.08
CA LEU A 93 10.72 -13.00 14.53
C LEU A 93 12.15 -12.99 15.07
N TYR A 94 12.74 -11.81 15.14
CA TYR A 94 14.10 -11.66 15.69
C TYR A 94 14.17 -12.07 17.15
N LEU A 95 13.18 -11.69 17.98
CA LEU A 95 13.17 -11.97 19.42
C LEU A 95 12.71 -13.38 19.77
N GLN A 96 11.72 -13.92 19.05
CA GLN A 96 11.09 -15.22 19.36
C GLN A 96 11.54 -16.34 18.43
N GLY A 97 12.32 -16.04 17.41
CA GLY A 97 12.78 -17.02 16.44
C GLY A 97 11.61 -17.73 15.74
N PHE A 98 11.70 -19.02 15.63
CA PHE A 98 10.72 -19.85 14.90
C PHE A 98 9.28 -19.72 15.43
N ALA A 99 9.09 -19.49 16.73
CA ALA A 99 7.76 -19.29 17.32
C ALA A 99 7.05 -18.05 16.76
N GLY A 100 7.78 -17.01 16.33
CA GLY A 100 7.24 -15.83 15.70
C GLY A 100 6.57 -16.10 14.35
N LEU A 101 6.90 -17.20 13.66
CA LEU A 101 6.26 -17.60 12.42
C LEU A 101 4.76 -17.92 12.61
N ALA A 102 4.32 -18.27 13.80
CA ALA A 102 2.91 -18.52 14.07
C ALA A 102 2.03 -17.32 13.73
N TYR A 103 2.52 -16.09 13.98
CA TYR A 103 1.80 -14.85 13.62
C TYR A 103 1.66 -14.71 12.09
N ILE A 104 2.74 -14.94 11.35
CA ILE A 104 2.74 -14.80 9.88
C ILE A 104 1.83 -15.87 9.26
N LEU A 105 1.94 -17.12 9.71
CA LEU A 105 1.13 -18.22 9.20
C LEU A 105 -0.34 -18.05 9.55
N GLY A 106 -0.66 -17.61 10.78
CA GLY A 106 -2.02 -17.34 11.21
C GLY A 106 -2.67 -16.21 10.38
N TRP A 107 -1.96 -15.13 10.17
CA TRP A 107 -2.46 -14.03 9.36
C TRP A 107 -2.62 -14.39 7.90
N THR A 108 -1.60 -14.96 7.27
CA THR A 108 -1.64 -15.35 5.86
C THR A 108 -2.73 -16.40 5.63
N GLY A 109 -2.80 -17.43 6.48
CA GLY A 109 -3.84 -18.45 6.43
C GLY A 109 -5.25 -17.88 6.64
N GLY A 110 -5.41 -16.98 7.61
CA GLY A 110 -6.67 -16.29 7.86
C GLY A 110 -7.17 -15.50 6.64
N TYR A 111 -6.31 -14.73 5.99
CA TYR A 111 -6.66 -14.00 4.77
C TYR A 111 -7.01 -14.90 3.60
N VAL A 112 -6.29 -16.02 3.43
CA VAL A 112 -6.63 -17.00 2.40
C VAL A 112 -8.01 -17.59 2.66
N LEU A 113 -8.33 -17.96 3.91
CA LEU A 113 -9.65 -18.46 4.27
C LEU A 113 -10.75 -17.41 4.04
N LEU A 114 -10.52 -16.16 4.42
CA LEU A 114 -11.45 -15.06 4.16
C LEU A 114 -11.67 -14.86 2.67
N ALA A 115 -10.61 -14.86 1.87
CA ALA A 115 -10.70 -14.65 0.42
C ALA A 115 -11.44 -15.78 -0.29
N VAL A 116 -11.24 -17.03 0.14
CA VAL A 116 -11.82 -18.22 -0.54
C VAL A 116 -13.22 -18.53 -0.03
N LEU A 117 -13.46 -18.43 1.27
CA LEU A 117 -14.73 -18.88 1.87
C LEU A 117 -15.72 -17.74 2.11
N LEU A 118 -15.25 -16.63 2.67
CA LEU A 118 -16.14 -15.57 3.14
C LEU A 118 -16.40 -14.49 2.09
N ALA A 119 -15.38 -14.02 1.38
CA ALA A 119 -15.52 -12.94 0.42
C ALA A 119 -16.50 -13.26 -0.73
N PRO A 120 -16.51 -14.46 -1.34
CA PRO A 120 -17.50 -14.79 -2.36
C PRO A 120 -18.94 -14.83 -1.83
N TYR A 121 -19.11 -15.22 -0.56
CA TYR A 121 -20.42 -15.24 0.09
C TYR A 121 -20.89 -13.81 0.37
N LEU A 122 -20.07 -12.98 1.02
CA LEU A 122 -20.41 -11.59 1.33
C LEU A 122 -20.70 -10.77 0.06
N ARG A 123 -19.97 -11.02 -1.02
CA ARG A 123 -20.17 -10.34 -2.30
C ARG A 123 -21.59 -10.52 -2.88
N ARG A 124 -22.30 -11.55 -2.50
CA ARG A 124 -23.69 -11.80 -2.96
C ARG A 124 -24.70 -10.88 -2.26
N PHE A 125 -24.39 -10.44 -1.04
CA PHE A 125 -25.28 -9.65 -0.20
C PHE A 125 -24.82 -8.19 -0.08
N GLY A 126 -23.53 -7.94 -0.09
CA GLY A 126 -22.95 -6.62 0.02
C GLY A 126 -23.07 -5.81 -1.26
N GLN A 127 -23.53 -4.56 -1.16
CA GLN A 127 -23.51 -3.64 -2.28
C GLN A 127 -22.26 -2.74 -2.24
N TYR A 128 -22.15 -1.86 -1.26
CA TYR A 128 -21.04 -0.92 -1.11
C TYR A 128 -20.26 -1.13 0.18
N THR A 129 -20.92 -1.61 1.21
CA THR A 129 -20.32 -1.88 2.53
C THR A 129 -20.71 -3.29 2.99
N VAL A 130 -20.00 -3.80 3.98
CA VAL A 130 -20.41 -5.01 4.69
C VAL A 130 -21.63 -4.66 5.54
N PRO A 131 -22.75 -5.41 5.43
CA PRO A 131 -23.95 -5.16 6.22
C PRO A 131 -23.73 -5.36 7.70
#